data_c055ea76067de35a414ae711fd5e343a
#
_entry.id   c055ea76067de35a414ae711fd5e343a
#
_cell.length_a   1.000
_cell.length_b   1.000
_cell.length_c   1.000
_cell.angle_alpha   90.00
_cell.angle_beta   90.00
_cell.angle_gamma   90.00
#
_symmetry.space_group_name_H-M   'P 1'
#
loop_
_entity.id
_entity.type
_entity.pdbx_description
1 polymer ?
#
loop_
_entity_poly.entity_id
_entity_poly.type
_entity_poly.pdbx_seq_one_letter_code
_entity_poly.pdbx_strand_id
1 'polypeptide(L)'
;AYLIGISIAVHLLNLLCIPAIVLVYYYRKFKNTNAKGSLIAIAISFAIIVILLYGLIPGFVKVAGWAELLFVNVFGAPFNTGVIIYFFLVIGCISWAIYETYSQKNKFRLRLSFLISVIMVGIPFIGDKIWIGILLSIILACYLFFKEKLPVRALNTILVSIMVIFIGYSSYALIVIRSSANTPMDQNSPEDVFKLASYLNREQYGDRPLLFGNTFVSDVARDNNGAPMFKEGSAIWRRNIKTDKNEKDKYIIIDHKRDYIYTPELDMFFPRMYSSSPQHIEAYKEWTNFKGKPVKVKNY
;
A
#
# COMPACT_ATOMS: atom_id res chain seq x y z
N ALA A 1 2.87 -7.94 17.03
CA ALA A 1 2.17 -8.10 15.75
C ALA A 1 0.67 -7.80 15.89
N TYR A 2 -0.07 -8.48 16.79
CA TYR A 2 -1.53 -8.29 16.95
C TYR A 2 -1.92 -6.84 17.27
N LEU A 3 -1.31 -6.26 18.30
CA LEU A 3 -1.54 -4.86 18.66
C LEU A 3 -1.17 -3.89 17.54
N ILE A 4 -0.14 -4.19 16.77
CA ILE A 4 0.21 -3.41 15.57
C ILE A 4 -0.92 -3.52 14.54
N GLY A 5 -1.45 -4.71 14.29
CA GLY A 5 -2.57 -4.92 13.36
C GLY A 5 -3.81 -4.11 13.74
N ILE A 6 -4.24 -4.15 15.01
CA ILE A 6 -5.37 -3.34 15.50
C ILE A 6 -5.03 -1.84 15.42
N SER A 7 -3.83 -1.44 15.83
CA SER A 7 -3.47 -0.02 15.90
C SER A 7 -3.34 0.63 14.52
N ILE A 8 -2.97 -0.12 13.48
CA ILE A 8 -2.99 0.33 12.09
C ILE A 8 -4.41 0.74 11.69
N ALA A 9 -5.42 -0.04 12.10
CA ALA A 9 -6.81 0.26 11.83
C ALA A 9 -7.30 1.57 12.47
N VAL A 10 -6.71 1.95 13.60
CA VAL A 10 -7.02 3.21 14.27
C VAL A 10 -6.23 4.36 13.64
N HIS A 11 -4.92 4.21 13.50
CA HIS A 11 -4.06 5.26 12.94
C HIS A 11 -2.73 4.70 12.40
N LEU A 12 -2.43 4.96 11.12
CA LEU A 12 -1.19 4.50 10.47
C LEU A 12 0.10 5.00 11.13
N LEU A 13 0.08 6.17 11.80
CA LEU A 13 1.25 6.69 12.52
C LEU A 13 1.71 5.77 13.66
N ASN A 14 0.87 4.86 14.13
CA ASN A 14 1.27 3.88 15.14
C ASN A 14 2.37 2.92 14.65
N LEU A 15 2.59 2.82 13.33
CA LEU A 15 3.73 2.11 12.78
C LEU A 15 5.09 2.73 13.16
N LEU A 16 5.13 4.00 13.52
CA LEU A 16 6.34 4.67 13.99
C LEU A 16 6.86 4.13 15.33
N CYS A 17 6.10 3.31 16.04
CA CYS A 17 6.60 2.59 17.21
C CYS A 17 7.56 1.42 16.84
N ILE A 18 7.54 0.95 15.57
CA ILE A 18 8.38 -0.18 15.13
C ILE A 18 9.87 0.09 15.33
N PRO A 19 10.46 1.24 14.98
CA PRO A 19 11.86 1.55 15.27
C PRO A 19 12.22 1.41 16.76
N ALA A 20 11.37 1.92 17.64
CA ALA A 20 11.57 1.80 19.07
C ALA A 20 11.57 0.33 19.53
N ILE A 21 10.59 -0.46 19.05
CA ILE A 21 10.48 -1.90 19.36
C ILE A 21 11.72 -2.66 18.87
N VAL A 22 12.16 -2.38 17.63
CA VAL A 22 13.34 -3.05 17.04
C VAL A 22 14.61 -2.70 17.80
N LEU A 23 14.79 -1.43 18.21
CA LEU A 23 15.92 -1.02 19.03
C LEU A 23 15.91 -1.67 20.41
N VAL A 24 14.75 -1.69 21.09
CA VAL A 24 14.61 -2.38 22.38
C VAL A 24 14.95 -3.87 22.23
N TYR A 25 14.47 -4.52 21.16
CA TYR A 25 14.81 -5.90 20.87
C TYR A 25 16.33 -6.08 20.64
N TYR A 26 16.95 -5.21 19.85
CA TYR A 26 18.38 -5.23 19.57
C TYR A 26 19.21 -5.13 20.87
N TYR A 27 18.97 -4.12 21.68
CA TYR A 27 19.72 -3.91 22.94
C TYR A 27 19.48 -5.01 23.98
N ARG A 28 18.30 -5.62 23.99
CA ARG A 28 17.99 -6.73 24.91
C ARG A 28 18.58 -8.07 24.46
N LYS A 29 18.63 -8.31 23.14
CA LYS A 29 19.02 -9.61 22.56
C LYS A 29 20.53 -9.75 22.42
N PHE A 30 21.24 -8.69 22.10
CA PHE A 30 22.66 -8.71 21.79
C PHE A 30 23.47 -8.14 22.95
N LYS A 31 24.49 -8.90 23.42
CA LYS A 31 25.36 -8.48 24.54
C LYS A 31 26.33 -7.39 24.13
N ASN A 32 26.88 -7.46 22.90
CA ASN A 32 27.86 -6.51 22.36
C ASN A 32 27.16 -5.56 21.39
N THR A 33 26.55 -4.52 21.95
CA THR A 33 25.87 -3.49 21.15
C THR A 33 26.83 -2.36 20.79
N ASN A 34 26.71 -1.83 19.58
CA ASN A 34 27.50 -0.71 19.08
C ASN A 34 26.69 0.19 18.15
N ALA A 35 27.23 1.36 17.82
CA ALA A 35 26.54 2.34 16.97
C ALA A 35 26.19 1.76 15.58
N LYS A 36 27.09 0.98 14.97
CA LYS A 36 26.86 0.33 13.68
C LYS A 36 25.66 -0.64 13.73
N GLY A 37 25.58 -1.47 14.78
CA GLY A 37 24.46 -2.38 14.97
C GLY A 37 23.13 -1.64 15.22
N SER A 38 23.16 -0.53 15.95
CA SER A 38 21.98 0.32 16.15
C SER A 38 21.50 0.94 14.84
N LEU A 39 22.39 1.43 13.98
CA LEU A 39 22.05 1.93 12.65
C LEU A 39 21.44 0.84 11.76
N ILE A 40 22.00 -0.38 11.79
CA ILE A 40 21.43 -1.52 11.07
C ILE A 40 20.02 -1.85 11.60
N ALA A 41 19.81 -1.85 12.91
CA ALA A 41 18.51 -2.11 13.52
C ALA A 41 17.46 -1.06 13.08
N ILE A 42 17.86 0.21 13.04
CA ILE A 42 17.03 1.31 12.53
C ILE A 42 16.72 1.09 11.04
N ALA A 43 17.70 0.78 10.20
CA ALA A 43 17.49 0.53 8.78
C ALA A 43 16.51 -0.64 8.55
N ILE A 44 16.66 -1.74 9.32
CA ILE A 44 15.71 -2.87 9.27
C ILE A 44 14.30 -2.43 9.68
N SER A 45 14.17 -1.59 10.70
CA SER A 45 12.86 -1.12 11.15
C SER A 45 12.16 -0.28 10.07
N PHE A 46 12.88 0.58 9.38
CA PHE A 46 12.34 1.32 8.24
C PHE A 46 11.96 0.41 7.07
N ALA A 47 12.77 -0.61 6.77
CA ALA A 47 12.43 -1.60 5.76
C ALA A 47 11.12 -2.34 6.11
N ILE A 48 10.92 -2.71 7.38
CA ILE A 48 9.67 -3.32 7.85
C ILE A 48 8.48 -2.35 7.64
N ILE A 49 8.63 -1.07 8.00
CA ILE A 49 7.58 -0.07 7.81
C ILE A 49 7.23 0.07 6.32
N VAL A 50 8.23 0.14 5.44
CA VAL A 50 8.02 0.24 3.98
C VAL A 50 7.27 -1.00 3.46
N ILE A 51 7.65 -2.21 3.88
CA ILE A 51 6.97 -3.45 3.49
C ILE A 51 5.51 -3.44 3.97
N LEU A 52 5.23 -2.96 5.18
CA LEU A 52 3.87 -2.89 5.70
C LEU A 52 3.03 -1.84 4.96
N LEU A 53 3.55 -0.62 4.80
CA LEU A 53 2.80 0.51 4.22
C LEU A 53 2.59 0.39 2.71
N TYR A 54 3.58 -0.09 1.98
CA TYR A 54 3.52 -0.13 0.51
C TYR A 54 3.34 -1.54 -0.06
N GLY A 55 3.68 -2.57 0.71
CA GLY A 55 3.54 -3.96 0.28
C GLY A 55 2.32 -4.64 0.86
N LEU A 56 2.28 -4.85 2.18
CA LEU A 56 1.27 -5.71 2.82
C LEU A 56 -0.13 -5.09 2.76
N ILE A 57 -0.28 -3.85 3.22
CA ILE A 57 -1.60 -3.21 3.34
C ILE A 57 -2.23 -2.96 1.96
N PRO A 58 -1.61 -2.19 1.05
CA PRO A 58 -2.20 -1.92 -0.26
C PRO A 58 -2.15 -3.13 -1.19
N GLY A 59 -1.12 -3.97 -1.07
CA GLY A 59 -0.97 -5.17 -1.89
C GLY A 59 -2.08 -6.18 -1.67
N PHE A 60 -2.46 -6.42 -0.41
CA PHE A 60 -3.59 -7.30 -0.08
C PHE A 60 -4.89 -6.83 -0.74
N VAL A 61 -5.22 -5.55 -0.62
CA VAL A 61 -6.45 -4.98 -1.18
C VAL A 61 -6.41 -4.98 -2.71
N LYS A 62 -5.24 -4.73 -3.29
CA LYS A 62 -5.04 -4.77 -4.75
C LYS A 62 -5.31 -6.16 -5.33
N VAL A 63 -4.72 -7.21 -4.74
CA VAL A 63 -4.95 -8.60 -5.20
C VAL A 63 -6.39 -9.04 -4.91
N ALA A 64 -6.98 -8.59 -3.80
CA ALA A 64 -8.40 -8.78 -3.54
C ALA A 64 -9.28 -8.16 -4.63
N GLY A 65 -8.93 -6.96 -5.12
CA GLY A 65 -9.60 -6.31 -6.24
C GLY A 65 -9.50 -7.10 -7.54
N TRP A 66 -8.33 -7.68 -7.84
CA TRP A 66 -8.17 -8.56 -9.02
C TRP A 66 -9.01 -9.85 -8.90
N ALA A 67 -9.06 -10.44 -7.72
CA ALA A 67 -9.93 -11.59 -7.47
C ALA A 67 -11.40 -11.22 -7.62
N GLU A 68 -11.82 -10.06 -7.11
CA GLU A 68 -13.18 -9.57 -7.25
C GLU A 68 -13.56 -9.39 -8.73
N LEU A 69 -12.72 -8.73 -9.53
CA LEU A 69 -12.96 -8.59 -10.97
C LEU A 69 -13.05 -9.93 -11.69
N LEU A 70 -12.21 -10.89 -11.32
CA LEU A 70 -12.25 -12.24 -11.89
C LEU A 70 -13.60 -12.93 -11.59
N PHE A 71 -14.02 -12.93 -10.33
CA PHE A 71 -15.26 -13.63 -9.95
C PHE A 71 -16.50 -12.92 -10.44
N VAL A 72 -16.58 -11.60 -10.35
CA VAL A 72 -17.76 -10.84 -10.72
C VAL A 72 -17.84 -10.63 -12.23
N ASN A 73 -16.79 -10.08 -12.84
CA ASN A 73 -16.86 -9.68 -14.25
C ASN A 73 -16.69 -10.87 -15.21
N VAL A 74 -15.88 -11.88 -14.86
CA VAL A 74 -15.61 -13.04 -15.74
C VAL A 74 -16.57 -14.19 -15.44
N PHE A 75 -16.70 -14.59 -14.17
CA PHE A 75 -17.57 -15.70 -13.81
C PHE A 75 -19.02 -15.30 -13.54
N GLY A 76 -19.34 -14.01 -13.46
CA GLY A 76 -20.69 -13.50 -13.23
C GLY A 76 -21.22 -13.78 -11.81
N ALA A 77 -20.33 -13.91 -10.84
CA ALA A 77 -20.69 -14.08 -9.44
C ALA A 77 -21.22 -12.78 -8.81
N PRO A 78 -21.98 -12.84 -7.71
CA PRO A 78 -22.41 -11.66 -6.97
C PRO A 78 -21.23 -10.82 -6.47
N PHE A 79 -21.45 -9.52 -6.24
CA PHE A 79 -20.46 -8.63 -5.62
C PHE A 79 -19.90 -9.19 -4.30
N ASN A 80 -18.64 -8.92 -4.05
CA ASN A 80 -17.84 -9.35 -2.89
C ASN A 80 -17.49 -10.86 -2.86
N THR A 81 -17.95 -11.69 -3.80
CA THR A 81 -17.61 -13.13 -3.86
C THR A 81 -16.11 -13.35 -4.02
N GLY A 82 -15.47 -12.60 -4.92
CA GLY A 82 -14.03 -12.72 -5.16
C GLY A 82 -13.20 -12.35 -3.93
N VAL A 83 -13.57 -11.28 -3.23
CA VAL A 83 -12.89 -10.84 -2.01
C VAL A 83 -13.00 -11.91 -0.90
N ILE A 84 -14.18 -12.47 -0.70
CA ILE A 84 -14.41 -13.50 0.33
C ILE A 84 -13.59 -14.76 0.04
N ILE A 85 -13.64 -15.26 -1.19
CA ILE A 85 -12.87 -16.45 -1.61
C ILE A 85 -11.38 -16.19 -1.45
N TYR A 86 -10.89 -15.04 -1.92
CA TYR A 86 -9.50 -14.67 -1.80
C TYR A 86 -9.03 -14.58 -0.34
N PHE A 87 -9.84 -14.01 0.54
CA PHE A 87 -9.53 -13.92 1.97
C PHE A 87 -9.27 -15.30 2.59
N PHE A 88 -10.18 -16.27 2.37
CA PHE A 88 -9.99 -17.63 2.87
C PHE A 88 -8.80 -18.33 2.21
N LEU A 89 -8.55 -18.07 0.94
CA LEU A 89 -7.43 -18.64 0.20
C LEU A 89 -6.08 -18.15 0.77
N VAL A 90 -5.96 -16.85 1.09
CA VAL A 90 -4.76 -16.28 1.74
C VAL A 90 -4.53 -16.90 3.11
N ILE A 91 -5.57 -17.01 3.95
CA ILE A 91 -5.46 -17.67 5.26
C ILE A 91 -5.00 -19.13 5.09
N GLY A 92 -5.56 -19.86 4.13
CA GLY A 92 -5.17 -21.22 3.82
C GLY A 92 -3.70 -21.34 3.40
N CYS A 93 -3.23 -20.45 2.49
CA CYS A 93 -1.84 -20.43 2.04
C CYS A 93 -0.87 -20.14 3.19
N ILE A 94 -1.16 -19.13 4.01
CA ILE A 94 -0.29 -18.77 5.16
C ILE A 94 -0.28 -19.93 6.18
N SER A 95 -1.42 -20.54 6.47
CA SER A 95 -1.53 -21.68 7.39
C SER A 95 -0.74 -22.88 6.88
N TRP A 96 -0.83 -23.19 5.58
CA TRP A 96 -0.02 -24.22 4.94
C TRP A 96 1.48 -23.91 5.04
N ALA A 97 1.88 -22.68 4.76
CA ALA A 97 3.28 -22.29 4.86
C ALA A 97 3.81 -22.37 6.31
N ILE A 98 3.01 -21.95 7.30
CA ILE A 98 3.34 -22.10 8.72
C ILE A 98 3.53 -23.60 9.05
N TYR A 99 2.62 -24.47 8.63
CA TYR A 99 2.72 -25.90 8.82
C TYR A 99 4.03 -26.47 8.23
N GLU A 100 4.40 -26.08 7.00
CA GLU A 100 5.63 -26.55 6.37
C GLU A 100 6.89 -26.07 7.11
N THR A 101 6.87 -24.90 7.73
CA THR A 101 8.00 -24.41 8.56
C THR A 101 8.18 -25.23 9.85
N TYR A 102 7.12 -25.81 10.41
CA TYR A 102 7.22 -26.75 11.56
C TYR A 102 7.57 -28.16 11.10
N SER A 103 6.92 -28.66 10.06
CA SER A 103 7.11 -30.01 9.55
C SER A 103 8.51 -30.26 9.00
N GLN A 104 9.04 -29.34 8.23
CA GLN A 104 10.36 -29.38 7.54
C GLN A 104 10.66 -30.68 6.78
N LYS A 105 9.64 -31.49 6.48
CA LYS A 105 9.79 -32.80 5.81
C LYS A 105 10.22 -32.65 4.36
N ASN A 106 9.80 -31.59 3.69
CA ASN A 106 10.08 -31.36 2.27
C ASN A 106 10.50 -29.91 2.03
N LYS A 107 11.79 -29.73 1.67
CA LYS A 107 12.36 -28.40 1.41
C LYS A 107 11.68 -27.67 0.24
N PHE A 108 11.25 -28.41 -0.80
CA PHE A 108 10.56 -27.78 -1.94
C PHE A 108 9.21 -27.23 -1.52
N ARG A 109 8.40 -28.02 -0.79
CA ARG A 109 7.08 -27.57 -0.29
C ARG A 109 7.19 -26.38 0.65
N LEU A 110 8.19 -26.35 1.53
CA LEU A 110 8.45 -25.20 2.40
C LEU A 110 8.75 -23.93 1.59
N ARG A 111 9.61 -24.03 0.58
CA ARG A 111 9.96 -22.89 -0.28
C ARG A 111 8.78 -22.41 -1.09
N LEU A 112 8.05 -23.35 -1.70
CA LEU A 112 6.89 -23.07 -2.52
C LEU A 112 5.74 -22.45 -1.71
N SER A 113 5.41 -23.01 -0.55
CA SER A 113 4.33 -22.50 0.30
C SER A 113 4.63 -21.10 0.81
N PHE A 114 5.89 -20.82 1.19
CA PHE A 114 6.32 -19.47 1.58
C PHE A 114 6.18 -18.48 0.42
N LEU A 115 6.69 -18.84 -0.77
CA LEU A 115 6.61 -18.00 -1.97
C LEU A 115 5.15 -17.68 -2.31
N ILE A 116 4.30 -18.71 -2.39
CA ILE A 116 2.87 -18.55 -2.69
C ILE A 116 2.21 -17.63 -1.65
N SER A 117 2.49 -17.83 -0.36
CA SER A 117 1.91 -16.99 0.70
C SER A 117 2.29 -15.53 0.55
N VAL A 118 3.56 -15.21 0.26
CA VAL A 118 4.02 -13.83 0.09
C VAL A 118 3.39 -13.18 -1.15
N ILE A 119 3.27 -13.92 -2.26
CA ILE A 119 2.62 -13.45 -3.49
C ILE A 119 1.12 -13.25 -3.25
N MET A 120 0.45 -14.22 -2.62
CA MET A 120 -0.98 -14.16 -2.34
C MET A 120 -1.34 -13.05 -1.35
N VAL A 121 -0.48 -12.72 -0.42
CA VAL A 121 -0.65 -11.55 0.48
C VAL A 121 -0.50 -10.24 -0.27
N GLY A 122 0.10 -10.24 -1.46
CA GLY A 122 0.24 -9.05 -2.30
C GLY A 122 1.51 -8.24 -2.05
N ILE A 123 2.39 -8.67 -1.13
CA ILE A 123 3.60 -7.93 -0.75
C ILE A 123 4.46 -7.49 -1.95
N PRO A 124 4.69 -8.30 -3.00
CA PRO A 124 5.50 -7.88 -4.13
C PRO A 124 4.86 -6.79 -5.02
N PHE A 125 3.53 -6.63 -4.97
CA PHE A 125 2.81 -5.74 -5.90
C PHE A 125 2.77 -4.27 -5.41
N ILE A 126 3.95 -3.71 -5.21
CA ILE A 126 4.15 -2.32 -4.77
C ILE A 126 3.92 -1.37 -5.96
N GLY A 127 3.20 -0.26 -5.71
CA GLY A 127 2.88 0.75 -6.72
C GLY A 127 1.94 0.23 -7.81
N ASP A 128 1.80 0.96 -8.93
CA ASP A 128 0.79 0.65 -9.95
C ASP A 128 1.27 -0.30 -11.05
N LYS A 129 2.58 -0.54 -11.13
CA LYS A 129 3.17 -1.34 -12.20
C LYS A 129 3.25 -2.82 -11.83
N ILE A 130 2.37 -3.64 -12.41
CA ILE A 130 2.31 -5.11 -12.18
C ILE A 130 3.65 -5.80 -12.47
N TRP A 131 4.39 -5.36 -13.49
CA TRP A 131 5.66 -5.98 -13.88
C TRP A 131 6.72 -5.89 -12.76
N ILE A 132 6.68 -4.83 -11.90
CA ILE A 132 7.56 -4.72 -10.73
C ILE A 132 7.24 -5.84 -9.74
N GLY A 133 5.95 -6.10 -9.49
CA GLY A 133 5.52 -7.19 -8.61
C GLY A 133 5.95 -8.56 -9.12
N ILE A 134 5.85 -8.79 -10.44
CA ILE A 134 6.34 -10.02 -11.09
C ILE A 134 7.85 -10.15 -10.90
N LEU A 135 8.62 -9.09 -11.15
CA LEU A 135 10.07 -9.09 -10.98
C LEU A 135 10.48 -9.38 -9.54
N LEU A 136 9.84 -8.72 -8.56
CA LEU A 136 10.10 -8.95 -7.14
C LEU A 136 9.74 -10.39 -6.72
N SER A 137 8.68 -10.95 -7.27
CA SER A 137 8.29 -12.35 -7.05
C SER A 137 9.31 -13.33 -7.60
N ILE A 138 9.87 -13.04 -8.79
CA ILE A 138 10.95 -13.84 -9.39
C ILE A 138 12.23 -13.75 -8.55
N ILE A 139 12.62 -12.56 -8.11
CA ILE A 139 13.79 -12.37 -7.25
C ILE A 139 13.63 -13.16 -5.95
N LEU A 140 12.45 -13.09 -5.31
CA LEU A 140 12.14 -13.86 -4.12
C LEU A 140 12.21 -15.37 -4.38
N ALA A 141 11.65 -15.84 -5.51
CA ALA A 141 11.71 -17.25 -5.91
C ALA A 141 13.17 -17.69 -6.10
N CYS A 142 13.97 -16.92 -6.84
CA CYS A 142 15.40 -17.21 -7.02
C CYS A 142 16.12 -17.29 -5.66
N TYR A 143 15.91 -16.32 -4.76
CA TYR A 143 16.50 -16.35 -3.43
C TYR A 143 16.11 -17.62 -2.66
N LEU A 144 14.81 -17.98 -2.64
CA LEU A 144 14.33 -19.13 -1.91
C LEU A 144 14.84 -20.46 -2.48
N PHE A 145 14.90 -20.60 -3.81
CA PHE A 145 15.23 -21.88 -4.44
C PHE A 145 16.74 -22.10 -4.63
N PHE A 146 17.52 -21.03 -4.84
CA PHE A 146 18.98 -21.16 -4.99
C PHE A 146 19.74 -21.15 -3.66
N LYS A 147 19.15 -20.60 -2.57
CA LYS A 147 19.83 -20.63 -1.26
C LYS A 147 19.78 -22.02 -0.63
N GLU A 148 20.94 -22.60 -0.35
CA GLU A 148 21.03 -23.95 0.23
C GLU A 148 20.39 -24.05 1.63
N LYS A 149 20.75 -23.11 2.53
CA LYS A 149 20.27 -23.08 3.91
C LYS A 149 19.37 -21.87 4.14
N LEU A 150 18.08 -22.11 4.31
CA LEU A 150 17.11 -21.07 4.65
C LEU A 150 17.00 -20.88 6.17
N PRO A 151 16.81 -19.64 6.63
CA PRO A 151 16.58 -19.36 8.05
C PRO A 151 15.11 -19.67 8.41
N VAL A 152 14.77 -20.96 8.53
CA VAL A 152 13.37 -21.42 8.71
C VAL A 152 12.67 -20.74 9.89
N ARG A 153 13.39 -20.48 10.99
CA ARG A 153 12.84 -19.75 12.14
C ARG A 153 12.39 -18.33 11.75
N ALA A 154 13.20 -17.63 10.94
CA ALA A 154 12.84 -16.29 10.46
C ALA A 154 11.63 -16.34 9.53
N LEU A 155 11.57 -17.30 8.59
CA LEU A 155 10.43 -17.50 7.70
C LEU A 155 9.15 -17.77 8.50
N ASN A 156 9.21 -18.65 9.50
CA ASN A 156 8.09 -18.92 10.41
C ASN A 156 7.66 -17.64 11.14
N THR A 157 8.60 -16.89 11.73
CA THR A 157 8.29 -15.64 12.44
C THR A 157 7.60 -14.63 11.53
N ILE A 158 8.04 -14.50 10.28
CA ILE A 158 7.42 -13.61 9.28
C ILE A 158 5.98 -14.04 9.02
N LEU A 159 5.74 -15.34 8.72
CA LEU A 159 4.40 -15.85 8.41
C LEU A 159 3.44 -15.70 9.58
N VAL A 160 3.88 -16.08 10.78
CA VAL A 160 3.07 -15.94 12.00
C VAL A 160 2.79 -14.45 12.28
N SER A 161 3.77 -13.58 12.09
CA SER A 161 3.56 -12.14 12.26
C SER A 161 2.56 -11.58 11.27
N ILE A 162 2.62 -11.97 9.99
CA ILE A 162 1.65 -11.59 8.95
C ILE A 162 0.25 -12.08 9.33
N MET A 163 0.10 -13.36 9.71
CA MET A 163 -1.18 -13.92 10.12
C MET A 163 -1.80 -13.16 11.29
N VAL A 164 -0.99 -12.86 12.31
CA VAL A 164 -1.44 -12.15 13.51
C VAL A 164 -1.75 -10.68 13.23
N ILE A 165 -1.00 -10.03 12.31
CA ILE A 165 -1.33 -8.68 11.82
C ILE A 165 -2.67 -8.70 11.10
N PHE A 166 -2.94 -9.69 10.24
CA PHE A 166 -4.24 -9.81 9.55
C PHE A 166 -5.41 -10.03 10.50
N ILE A 167 -5.23 -10.82 11.57
CA ILE A 167 -6.26 -10.95 12.61
C ILE A 167 -6.58 -9.58 13.25
N GLY A 168 -5.57 -8.77 13.57
CA GLY A 168 -5.79 -7.40 14.08
C GLY A 168 -6.39 -6.48 13.01
N TYR A 169 -5.86 -6.54 11.79
CA TYR A 169 -6.28 -5.72 10.67
C TYR A 169 -7.69 -6.07 10.15
N SER A 170 -8.21 -7.26 10.45
CA SER A 170 -9.59 -7.65 10.10
C SER A 170 -10.65 -6.71 10.70
N SER A 171 -10.28 -5.87 11.68
CA SER A 171 -11.13 -4.79 12.18
C SER A 171 -11.54 -3.78 11.10
N TYR A 172 -10.79 -3.67 9.98
CA TYR A 172 -11.22 -2.91 8.80
C TYR A 172 -12.50 -3.44 8.14
N ALA A 173 -12.81 -4.73 8.32
CA ALA A 173 -14.10 -5.26 7.85
C ALA A 173 -15.30 -4.53 8.49
N LEU A 174 -15.15 -4.04 9.73
CA LEU A 174 -16.18 -3.23 10.38
C LEU A 174 -16.42 -1.91 9.65
N ILE A 175 -15.39 -1.31 9.05
CA ILE A 175 -15.50 -0.07 8.27
C ILE A 175 -16.33 -0.34 7.02
N VAL A 176 -16.03 -1.43 6.29
CA VAL A 176 -16.78 -1.82 5.08
C VAL A 176 -18.24 -2.14 5.42
N ILE A 177 -18.48 -2.92 6.49
CA ILE A 177 -19.84 -3.27 6.93
C ILE A 177 -20.61 -2.01 7.32
N ARG A 178 -19.99 -1.08 8.05
CA ARG A 178 -20.62 0.16 8.47
C ARG A 178 -20.90 1.09 7.29
N SER A 179 -19.98 1.21 6.33
CA SER A 179 -20.16 1.98 5.11
C SER A 179 -21.32 1.43 4.28
N SER A 180 -21.44 0.11 4.15
CA SER A 180 -22.55 -0.52 3.44
C SER A 180 -23.92 -0.25 4.05
N ALA A 181 -23.98 0.19 5.31
CA ALA A 181 -25.21 0.59 5.99
C ALA A 181 -25.61 2.08 5.73
N ASN A 182 -24.89 2.81 4.87
CA ASN A 182 -25.14 4.20 4.49
C ASN A 182 -25.31 5.13 5.71
N THR A 183 -24.37 5.12 6.63
CA THR A 183 -24.39 5.96 7.82
C THR A 183 -24.17 7.44 7.49
N PRO A 184 -24.71 8.42 8.27
CA PRO A 184 -24.61 9.85 7.95
C PRO A 184 -23.18 10.40 7.79
N MET A 185 -22.18 9.76 8.44
CA MET A 185 -20.77 10.10 8.29
C MET A 185 -20.02 8.91 7.68
N ASP A 186 -20.05 8.81 6.36
CA ASP A 186 -19.40 7.75 5.59
C ASP A 186 -18.34 8.35 4.65
N GLN A 187 -17.17 8.63 5.20
CA GLN A 187 -16.08 9.24 4.43
C GLN A 187 -15.54 8.31 3.36
N ASN A 188 -15.60 8.73 2.09
CA ASN A 188 -15.22 7.99 0.89
C ASN A 188 -16.02 6.71 0.62
N SER A 189 -17.09 6.46 1.38
CA SER A 189 -17.97 5.29 1.22
C SER A 189 -17.22 3.99 0.89
N PRO A 190 -16.33 3.48 1.77
CA PRO A 190 -15.50 2.30 1.50
C PRO A 190 -16.31 0.99 1.55
N GLU A 191 -17.42 0.94 0.81
CA GLU A 191 -18.38 -0.18 0.78
C GLU A 191 -17.94 -1.37 -0.09
N ASP A 192 -16.92 -1.19 -0.92
CA ASP A 192 -16.33 -2.22 -1.77
C ASP A 192 -14.79 -2.16 -1.74
N VAL A 193 -14.15 -3.18 -2.32
CA VAL A 193 -12.69 -3.32 -2.30
C VAL A 193 -11.96 -2.18 -3.00
N PHE A 194 -12.53 -1.57 -4.04
CA PHE A 194 -11.88 -0.49 -4.80
C PHE A 194 -11.96 0.83 -4.03
N LYS A 195 -13.12 1.14 -3.46
CA LYS A 195 -13.31 2.30 -2.58
C LYS A 195 -12.51 2.15 -1.28
N LEU A 196 -12.43 0.92 -0.74
CA LEU A 196 -11.56 0.63 0.40
C LEU A 196 -10.08 0.86 0.05
N ALA A 197 -9.62 0.51 -1.17
CA ALA A 197 -8.27 0.79 -1.61
C ALA A 197 -7.98 2.30 -1.62
N SER A 198 -8.87 3.12 -2.17
CA SER A 198 -8.76 4.59 -2.18
C SER A 198 -8.74 5.18 -0.75
N TYR A 199 -9.58 4.63 0.13
CA TYR A 199 -9.62 5.03 1.54
C TYR A 199 -8.30 4.72 2.26
N LEU A 200 -7.75 3.52 2.07
CA LEU A 200 -6.48 3.09 2.68
C LEU A 200 -5.28 3.84 2.14
N ASN A 201 -5.26 4.15 0.85
CA ASN A 201 -4.24 4.95 0.20
C ASN A 201 -4.36 6.45 0.54
N ARG A 202 -5.41 6.85 1.28
CA ARG A 202 -5.64 8.22 1.70
C ARG A 202 -5.69 9.21 0.52
N GLU A 203 -6.22 8.78 -0.61
CA GLU A 203 -6.23 9.52 -1.88
C GLU A 203 -6.92 10.88 -1.78
N GLN A 204 -7.88 11.02 -0.85
CA GLN A 204 -8.54 12.30 -0.57
C GLN A 204 -7.61 13.43 -0.12
N TYR A 205 -6.42 13.10 0.35
CA TYR A 205 -5.46 14.10 0.82
C TYR A 205 -4.46 14.53 -0.27
N GLY A 206 -4.58 13.95 -1.47
CA GLY A 206 -3.66 14.17 -2.58
C GLY A 206 -2.26 13.58 -2.35
N ASP A 207 -1.47 13.58 -3.40
CA ASP A 207 -0.09 13.12 -3.35
C ASP A 207 0.85 14.22 -2.91
N ARG A 208 1.88 13.83 -2.18
CA ARG A 208 2.94 14.72 -1.68
C ARG A 208 4.29 14.22 -2.17
N PRO A 209 5.05 15.04 -2.89
CA PRO A 209 6.39 14.65 -3.28
C PRO A 209 7.27 14.52 -2.02
N LEU A 210 7.80 13.31 -1.78
CA LEU A 210 8.59 13.02 -0.57
C LEU A 210 10.07 13.31 -0.75
N LEU A 211 10.66 12.83 -1.85
CA LEU A 211 12.10 12.91 -2.09
C LEU A 211 12.45 13.93 -3.17
N PHE A 212 11.71 13.94 -4.27
CA PHE A 212 11.91 14.83 -5.41
C PHE A 212 10.58 15.13 -6.06
N GLY A 213 10.33 16.36 -6.48
CA GLY A 213 9.11 16.76 -7.17
C GLY A 213 8.84 18.26 -7.09
N ASN A 214 7.63 18.62 -7.47
CA ASN A 214 7.16 19.99 -7.63
C ASN A 214 7.14 20.80 -6.34
N THR A 215 7.33 22.10 -6.48
CA THR A 215 7.17 23.12 -5.44
C THR A 215 5.83 23.85 -5.60
N PHE A 216 5.49 24.72 -4.64
CA PHE A 216 4.25 25.51 -4.67
C PHE A 216 4.19 26.52 -5.84
N VAL A 217 5.32 26.81 -6.48
CA VAL A 217 5.40 27.69 -7.66
C VAL A 217 5.44 26.93 -8.98
N SER A 218 5.51 25.60 -8.95
CA SER A 218 5.51 24.78 -10.17
C SER A 218 4.16 24.87 -10.86
N ASP A 219 4.16 25.24 -12.13
CA ASP A 219 2.96 25.25 -12.97
C ASP A 219 2.73 23.85 -13.59
N VAL A 220 1.47 23.53 -13.84
CA VAL A 220 1.10 22.32 -14.58
C VAL A 220 1.52 22.50 -16.04
N ALA A 221 2.25 21.51 -16.56
CA ALA A 221 2.62 21.50 -17.98
C ALA A 221 1.35 21.51 -18.85
N ARG A 222 1.39 22.27 -19.96
CA ARG A 222 0.28 22.42 -20.88
C ARG A 222 0.67 21.92 -22.26
N ASP A 223 -0.31 21.37 -22.97
CA ASP A 223 -0.15 20.99 -24.37
C ASP A 223 -0.16 22.22 -25.30
N ASN A 224 0.01 22.00 -26.60
CA ASN A 224 -0.01 23.05 -27.61
C ASN A 224 -1.33 23.82 -27.70
N ASN A 225 -2.43 23.27 -27.16
CA ASN A 225 -3.75 23.86 -27.11
C ASN A 225 -4.01 24.57 -25.76
N GLY A 226 -3.04 24.59 -24.85
CA GLY A 226 -3.16 25.18 -23.51
C GLY A 226 -3.87 24.31 -22.49
N ALA A 227 -4.22 23.05 -22.82
CA ALA A 227 -4.84 22.12 -21.90
C ALA A 227 -3.80 21.51 -20.91
N PRO A 228 -4.15 21.30 -19.64
CA PRO A 228 -3.23 20.72 -18.67
C PRO A 228 -2.85 19.29 -19.06
N MET A 229 -1.56 18.99 -19.04
CA MET A 229 -1.05 17.64 -19.27
C MET A 229 -1.17 16.80 -18.01
N PHE A 230 -1.59 15.57 -18.17
CA PHE A 230 -1.66 14.59 -17.09
C PHE A 230 -1.25 13.21 -17.59
N LYS A 231 -0.80 12.39 -16.65
CA LYS A 231 -0.56 10.96 -16.86
C LYS A 231 -1.76 10.20 -16.37
N GLU A 232 -2.26 9.30 -17.19
CA GLU A 232 -3.32 8.38 -16.76
C GLU A 232 -2.75 7.37 -15.75
N GLY A 233 -3.42 7.30 -14.61
CA GLY A 233 -3.15 6.36 -13.55
C GLY A 233 -4.07 5.13 -13.60
N SER A 234 -4.31 4.52 -12.45
CA SER A 234 -5.16 3.33 -12.32
C SER A 234 -6.64 3.63 -12.64
N ALA A 235 -7.34 2.62 -13.18
CA ALA A 235 -8.76 2.71 -13.47
C ALA A 235 -9.59 2.87 -12.19
N ILE A 236 -10.64 3.70 -12.27
CA ILE A 236 -11.63 3.89 -11.22
C ILE A 236 -12.81 2.99 -11.51
N TRP A 237 -12.98 1.97 -10.69
CA TRP A 237 -14.03 0.98 -10.80
C TRP A 237 -15.28 1.38 -10.02
N ARG A 238 -16.44 1.08 -10.58
CA ARG A 238 -17.75 1.29 -9.96
C ARG A 238 -18.66 0.10 -10.25
N ARG A 239 -19.52 -0.25 -9.29
CA ARG A 239 -20.61 -1.21 -9.49
C ARG A 239 -21.58 -0.68 -10.54
N ASN A 240 -22.02 -1.55 -11.47
CA ASN A 240 -23.09 -1.18 -12.42
C ASN A 240 -24.39 -0.89 -11.67
N ILE A 241 -25.17 0.04 -12.23
CA ILE A 241 -26.55 0.29 -11.77
C ILE A 241 -27.43 -0.63 -12.61
N LYS A 242 -28.05 -1.62 -11.96
CA LYS A 242 -28.95 -2.56 -12.65
C LYS A 242 -30.21 -1.83 -13.09
N THR A 243 -30.55 -1.95 -14.35
CA THR A 243 -31.81 -1.49 -14.92
C THR A 243 -32.87 -2.58 -14.90
N ASP A 244 -32.45 -3.85 -14.94
CA ASP A 244 -33.30 -5.04 -14.80
C ASP A 244 -32.84 -5.91 -13.62
N LYS A 245 -33.78 -6.56 -12.91
CA LYS A 245 -33.52 -7.50 -11.81
C LYS A 245 -32.69 -8.70 -12.25
N ASN A 246 -32.74 -9.08 -13.52
CA ASN A 246 -32.01 -10.21 -14.07
C ASN A 246 -30.60 -9.83 -14.55
N GLU A 247 -30.23 -8.56 -14.52
CA GLU A 247 -28.89 -8.12 -14.91
C GLU A 247 -27.83 -8.62 -13.91
N LYS A 248 -26.75 -9.20 -14.44
CA LYS A 248 -25.64 -9.68 -13.61
C LYS A 248 -24.87 -8.54 -12.98
N ASP A 249 -24.33 -8.79 -11.81
CA ASP A 249 -23.37 -7.90 -11.16
C ASP A 249 -22.15 -7.71 -12.05
N LYS A 250 -21.68 -6.47 -12.17
CA LYS A 250 -20.51 -6.12 -12.97
C LYS A 250 -19.86 -4.85 -12.45
N TYR A 251 -18.53 -4.82 -12.44
CA TYR A 251 -17.77 -3.58 -12.27
C TYR A 251 -17.47 -2.97 -13.62
N ILE A 252 -17.67 -1.66 -13.72
CA ILE A 252 -17.40 -0.85 -14.93
C ILE A 252 -16.34 0.19 -14.61
N ILE A 253 -15.50 0.50 -15.59
CA ILE A 253 -14.56 1.62 -15.50
C ILE A 253 -15.31 2.89 -15.81
N ILE A 254 -15.31 3.84 -14.89
CA ILE A 254 -15.97 5.14 -15.07
C ILE A 254 -15.00 6.26 -15.44
N ASP A 255 -13.74 6.16 -15.00
CA ASP A 255 -12.67 7.12 -15.29
C ASP A 255 -11.31 6.49 -14.95
N HIS A 256 -10.25 7.24 -15.19
CA HIS A 256 -8.89 6.92 -14.73
C HIS A 256 -8.39 8.03 -13.80
N LYS A 257 -7.56 7.68 -12.83
CA LYS A 257 -6.88 8.67 -12.00
C LYS A 257 -5.99 9.53 -12.87
N ARG A 258 -5.88 10.83 -12.54
CA ARG A 258 -5.08 11.78 -13.30
C ARG A 258 -4.00 12.38 -12.42
N ASP A 259 -2.74 12.09 -12.77
CA ASP A 259 -1.58 12.69 -12.15
C ASP A 259 -1.07 13.83 -13.03
N TYR A 260 -1.23 15.07 -12.59
CA TYR A 260 -0.76 16.23 -13.35
C TYR A 260 0.75 16.21 -13.52
N ILE A 261 1.20 16.54 -14.73
CA ILE A 261 2.60 16.69 -15.05
C ILE A 261 2.97 18.15 -14.76
N TYR A 262 3.94 18.37 -13.88
CA TYR A 262 4.44 19.68 -13.58
C TYR A 262 5.69 19.99 -14.42
N THR A 263 5.98 21.28 -14.61
CA THR A 263 7.19 21.73 -15.30
C THR A 263 8.42 21.39 -14.46
N PRO A 264 9.41 20.65 -14.99
CA PRO A 264 10.51 20.09 -14.20
C PRO A 264 11.52 21.14 -13.71
N GLU A 265 11.50 22.37 -14.26
CA GLU A 265 12.46 23.43 -13.92
C GLU A 265 12.42 23.86 -12.45
N LEU A 266 11.27 23.65 -11.80
CA LEU A 266 11.02 24.03 -10.41
C LEU A 266 10.95 22.83 -9.47
N ASP A 267 11.28 21.64 -9.95
CA ASP A 267 11.37 20.44 -9.12
C ASP A 267 12.62 20.51 -8.23
N MET A 268 12.49 20.07 -7.01
CA MET A 268 13.58 20.07 -6.06
C MET A 268 13.65 18.81 -5.21
N PHE A 269 14.82 18.61 -4.60
CA PHE A 269 15.02 17.55 -3.61
C PHE A 269 14.35 17.94 -2.28
N PHE A 270 13.59 17.02 -1.68
CA PHE A 270 12.82 17.22 -0.44
C PHE A 270 11.91 18.45 -0.48
N PRO A 271 10.95 18.53 -1.41
CA PRO A 271 10.10 19.70 -1.58
C PRO A 271 9.12 19.82 -0.38
N ARG A 272 9.56 20.52 0.66
CA ARG A 272 8.71 20.77 1.85
C ARG A 272 7.59 21.78 1.56
N MET A 273 7.87 22.71 0.63
CA MET A 273 6.93 23.74 0.20
C MET A 273 6.32 23.36 -1.15
N TYR A 274 5.48 22.33 -1.19
CA TYR A 274 4.88 21.79 -2.41
C TYR A 274 3.45 22.29 -2.66
N SER A 275 2.73 22.69 -1.63
CA SER A 275 1.31 23.02 -1.73
C SER A 275 1.09 24.47 -2.19
N SER A 276 0.32 24.63 -3.26
CA SER A 276 -0.09 25.92 -3.81
C SER A 276 -1.31 26.56 -3.09
N SER A 277 -1.80 25.96 -2.02
CA SER A 277 -2.88 26.54 -1.20
C SER A 277 -2.46 27.89 -0.62
N PRO A 278 -3.28 28.96 -0.71
CA PRO A 278 -2.94 30.29 -0.19
C PRO A 278 -2.50 30.29 1.28
N GLN A 279 -3.19 29.52 2.12
CA GLN A 279 -2.86 29.41 3.53
C GLN A 279 -1.47 28.80 3.76
N HIS A 280 -1.09 27.80 2.96
CA HIS A 280 0.23 27.19 3.05
C HIS A 280 1.32 28.12 2.52
N ILE A 281 1.04 28.91 1.46
CA ILE A 281 1.98 29.89 0.93
C ILE A 281 2.29 30.97 1.98
N GLU A 282 1.30 31.46 2.71
CA GLU A 282 1.53 32.41 3.81
C GLU A 282 2.38 31.79 4.93
N ALA A 283 2.10 30.56 5.34
CA ALA A 283 2.93 29.83 6.29
C ALA A 283 4.38 29.65 5.78
N TYR A 284 4.59 29.38 4.48
CA TYR A 284 5.93 29.28 3.90
C TYR A 284 6.69 30.61 3.97
N LYS A 285 6.01 31.74 3.74
CA LYS A 285 6.61 33.08 3.88
C LYS A 285 7.03 33.34 5.33
N GLU A 286 6.20 32.97 6.30
CA GLU A 286 6.54 33.10 7.71
C GLU A 286 7.76 32.25 8.08
N TRP A 287 7.78 30.96 7.69
CA TRP A 287 8.90 30.06 8.01
C TRP A 287 10.22 30.51 7.44
N THR A 288 10.20 31.15 6.26
CA THR A 288 11.41 31.64 5.58
C THR A 288 11.73 33.09 5.91
N ASN A 289 10.92 33.77 6.72
CA ASN A 289 11.02 35.21 6.98
C ASN A 289 11.11 36.01 5.66
N PHE A 290 10.30 35.61 4.67
CA PHE A 290 10.33 36.19 3.32
C PHE A 290 9.77 37.61 3.34
N LYS A 291 10.59 38.57 2.90
CA LYS A 291 10.24 39.99 2.82
C LYS A 291 10.01 40.52 1.39
N GLY A 292 10.14 39.65 0.39
CA GLY A 292 9.97 40.01 -1.02
C GLY A 292 8.54 39.79 -1.54
N LYS A 293 8.32 40.16 -2.80
CA LYS A 293 7.09 39.82 -3.53
C LYS A 293 7.36 38.59 -4.41
N PRO A 294 6.45 37.56 -4.43
CA PRO A 294 6.61 36.46 -5.35
C PRO A 294 6.46 36.96 -6.81
N VAL A 295 7.41 36.62 -7.65
CA VAL A 295 7.37 36.93 -9.09
C VAL A 295 7.01 35.65 -9.81
N LYS A 296 5.92 35.63 -10.60
CA LYS A 296 5.66 34.58 -11.55
C LYS A 296 6.69 34.62 -12.66
N VAL A 297 7.50 33.59 -12.77
CA VAL A 297 8.35 33.40 -13.93
C VAL A 297 7.45 32.99 -15.10
N LYS A 298 7.36 33.84 -16.13
CA LYS A 298 6.71 33.46 -17.38
C LYS A 298 7.62 32.44 -18.08
N ASN A 299 7.14 31.24 -18.22
CA ASN A 299 7.77 30.28 -19.13
C ASN A 299 7.55 30.81 -20.57
N TYR A 300 8.61 30.98 -21.29
CA TYR A 300 8.62 31.30 -22.73
C TYR A 300 8.43 30.02 -23.53
#